data_4dab760bf8970df87b1ca3e53135b834
#
_entry.id   4dab760bf8970df87b1ca3e53135b834
#
_cell.length_a   1.000
_cell.length_b   1.000
_cell.length_c   1.000
_cell.angle_alpha   90.00
_cell.angle_beta   90.00
_cell.angle_gamma   90.00
#
_symmetry.space_group_name_H-M   'P 1'
#
loop_
_entity.id
_entity.type
_entity.pdbx_description
1 polymer ?
#
loop_
_entity_poly.entity_id
_entity_poly.type
_entity_poly.pdbx_seq_one_letter_code
_entity_poly.pdbx_strand_id
1 'polypeptide(L)'
;MPEREERRAQAAKHLALMKGAFSTETEATVAAARVYEDGEGRELPIPEAVFETTETSVTTAFAPAALRDARGKTVVVDPASFTRPGGGYEDGSFGPEQILCSESNLYPILYGLKSAYHDG
;
A
#
# COMPACT_ATOMS: atom_id res chain seq x y z
N MET A 1 -14.70 -3.04 -17.06
CA MET A 1 -13.52 -3.54 -16.32
C MET A 1 -12.49 -4.05 -17.31
N PRO A 2 -11.24 -3.61 -17.24
CA PRO A 2 -10.19 -4.12 -18.11
C PRO A 2 -9.96 -5.61 -17.87
N GLU A 3 -9.62 -6.31 -18.93
CA GLU A 3 -9.22 -7.71 -18.83
C GLU A 3 -7.81 -7.84 -18.25
N ARG A 4 -7.43 -9.06 -17.87
CA ARG A 4 -6.15 -9.33 -17.22
C ARG A 4 -4.94 -8.83 -18.04
N GLU A 5 -4.95 -9.05 -19.35
CA GLU A 5 -3.86 -8.60 -20.22
C GLU A 5 -3.77 -7.07 -20.27
N GLU A 6 -4.90 -6.39 -20.26
CA GLU A 6 -4.92 -4.93 -20.21
C GLU A 6 -4.39 -4.43 -18.88
N ARG A 7 -4.78 -5.06 -17.76
CA ARG A 7 -4.28 -4.70 -16.43
C ARG A 7 -2.78 -4.92 -16.33
N ARG A 8 -2.28 -6.01 -16.93
CA ARG A 8 -0.85 -6.30 -16.96
C ARG A 8 -0.08 -5.22 -17.71
N ALA A 9 -0.58 -4.79 -18.86
CA ALA A 9 0.02 -3.71 -19.63
C ALA A 9 -0.02 -2.38 -18.88
N GLN A 10 -1.13 -2.08 -18.23
CA GLN A 10 -1.27 -0.87 -17.41
C GLN A 10 -0.32 -0.89 -16.22
N ALA A 11 -0.14 -2.03 -15.58
CA ALA A 11 0.80 -2.19 -14.47
C ALA A 11 2.24 -1.90 -14.93
N ALA A 12 2.65 -2.43 -16.07
CA ALA A 12 3.98 -2.19 -16.62
C ALA A 12 4.23 -0.69 -16.88
N LYS A 13 3.25 0.00 -17.45
CA LYS A 13 3.34 1.46 -17.68
C LYS A 13 3.43 2.24 -16.38
N HIS A 14 2.58 1.89 -15.42
CA HIS A 14 2.56 2.58 -14.13
C HIS A 14 3.87 2.38 -13.38
N LEU A 15 4.41 1.16 -13.38
CA LEU A 15 5.70 0.87 -12.74
C LEU A 15 6.83 1.67 -13.36
N ALA A 16 6.87 1.77 -14.68
CA ALA A 16 7.88 2.58 -15.38
C ALA A 16 7.79 4.05 -14.96
N LEU A 17 6.57 4.57 -14.87
CA LEU A 17 6.34 5.94 -14.42
C LEU A 17 6.78 6.16 -12.97
N MET A 18 6.44 5.24 -12.08
CA MET A 18 6.81 5.35 -10.68
C MET A 18 8.33 5.30 -10.49
N LYS A 19 9.02 4.41 -11.19
CA LYS A 19 10.49 4.32 -11.15
C LYS A 19 11.16 5.58 -11.68
N GLY A 20 10.59 6.21 -12.72
CA GLY A 20 11.15 7.42 -13.31
C GLY A 20 10.85 8.69 -12.51
N ALA A 21 9.62 8.87 -12.08
CA ALA A 21 9.16 10.13 -11.49
C ALA A 21 9.20 10.15 -9.96
N PHE A 22 9.09 8.98 -9.30
CA PHE A 22 8.91 8.89 -7.85
C PHE A 22 9.96 8.01 -7.16
N SER A 23 11.15 7.86 -7.74
CA SER A 23 12.21 7.04 -7.14
C SER A 23 12.68 7.59 -5.79
N THR A 24 12.81 8.91 -5.67
CA THR A 24 13.25 9.55 -4.43
C THR A 24 12.25 9.31 -3.29
N GLU A 25 10.96 9.51 -3.57
CA GLU A 25 9.89 9.28 -2.59
C GLU A 25 9.80 7.81 -2.20
N THR A 26 9.98 6.91 -3.16
CA THR A 26 9.98 5.47 -2.92
C THR A 26 11.14 5.07 -2.01
N GLU A 27 12.35 5.53 -2.29
CA GLU A 27 13.53 5.26 -1.47
C GLU A 27 13.37 5.79 -0.05
N ALA A 28 12.86 7.01 0.10
CA ALA A 28 12.61 7.62 1.39
C ALA A 28 11.59 6.82 2.21
N THR A 29 10.53 6.35 1.57
CA THR A 29 9.49 5.55 2.21
C THR A 29 10.03 4.20 2.66
N VAL A 30 10.80 3.51 1.80
CA VAL A 30 11.44 2.24 2.16
C VAL A 30 12.37 2.42 3.35
N ALA A 31 13.16 3.49 3.36
CA ALA A 31 14.08 3.78 4.46
C ALA A 31 13.37 4.07 5.77
N ALA A 32 12.19 4.67 5.71
CA ALA A 32 11.38 4.99 6.89
C ALA A 32 10.47 3.85 7.34
N ALA A 33 10.32 2.81 6.53
CA ALA A 33 9.42 1.69 6.81
C ALA A 33 9.89 0.90 8.04
N ARG A 34 8.93 0.34 8.74
CA ARG A 34 9.20 -0.46 9.93
C ARG A 34 8.42 -1.76 9.85
N VAL A 35 9.11 -2.87 10.03
CA VAL A 35 8.50 -4.20 10.07
C VAL A 35 8.47 -4.66 11.52
N TYR A 36 7.30 -5.03 11.98
CA TYR A 36 7.11 -5.59 13.33
C TYR A 36 7.03 -7.11 13.21
N GLU A 37 7.90 -7.80 13.93
CA GLU A 37 7.85 -9.25 14.01
C GLU A 37 6.64 -9.69 14.85
N ASP A 38 6.32 -10.98 14.77
CA ASP A 38 5.18 -11.52 15.50
C ASP A 38 5.32 -11.23 17.01
N GLY A 39 4.28 -10.64 17.55
CA GLY A 39 4.21 -10.29 18.96
C GLY A 39 4.79 -8.93 19.34
N GLU A 40 5.66 -8.34 18.54
CA GLU A 40 6.27 -7.03 18.86
C GLU A 40 5.24 -5.92 19.05
N GLY A 41 4.19 -5.91 18.23
CA GLY A 41 3.15 -4.89 18.31
C GLY A 41 2.34 -4.92 19.60
N ARG A 42 2.35 -6.03 20.31
CA ARG A 42 1.61 -6.18 21.58
C ARG A 42 2.24 -5.40 22.73
N GLU A 43 3.51 -5.09 22.62
CA GLU A 43 4.26 -4.39 23.66
C GLU A 43 4.30 -2.87 23.46
N LEU A 44 3.73 -2.39 22.37
CA LEU A 44 3.67 -0.96 22.11
C LEU A 44 2.75 -0.28 23.13
N PRO A 45 3.16 0.88 23.68
CA PRO A 45 2.32 1.59 24.61
C PRO A 45 1.04 2.07 23.96
N ILE A 46 -0.05 2.00 24.72
CA ILE A 46 -1.34 2.54 24.27
C ILE A 46 -1.25 4.06 24.39
N PRO A 47 -1.43 4.83 23.32
CA PRO A 47 -1.37 6.29 23.40
C PRO A 47 -2.56 6.84 24.17
N GLU A 48 -2.38 8.01 24.77
CA GLU A 48 -3.49 8.71 25.41
C GLU A 48 -4.55 9.08 24.38
N ALA A 49 -5.81 9.03 24.81
CA ALA A 49 -6.92 9.45 23.97
C ALA A 49 -6.85 10.96 23.72
N VAL A 50 -6.87 11.35 22.44
CA VAL A 50 -6.84 12.76 22.02
C VAL A 50 -8.25 13.29 21.78
N PHE A 51 -9.19 12.39 21.48
CA PHE A 51 -10.58 12.73 21.18
C PHE A 51 -11.53 11.97 22.09
N GLU A 52 -12.64 12.62 22.45
CA GLU A 52 -13.68 11.98 23.25
C GLU A 52 -14.43 10.91 22.46
N THR A 53 -14.61 11.12 21.17
CA THR A 53 -15.35 10.21 20.30
C THR A 53 -14.61 10.04 18.96
N THR A 54 -14.87 8.91 18.32
CA THR A 54 -14.37 8.61 16.98
C THR A 54 -15.57 8.55 16.02
N GLU A 55 -15.48 9.33 14.97
CA GLU A 55 -16.46 9.22 13.88
C GLU A 55 -16.10 8.06 12.97
N THR A 56 -17.10 7.24 12.65
CA THR A 56 -16.92 6.13 11.72
C THR A 56 -17.92 6.24 10.57
N SER A 57 -17.49 5.83 9.40
CA SER A 57 -18.35 5.78 8.22
C SER A 57 -17.97 4.60 7.34
N VAL A 58 -18.92 4.19 6.50
CA VAL A 58 -18.71 3.12 5.53
C VAL A 58 -19.03 3.67 4.14
N THR A 59 -18.19 3.33 3.17
CA THR A 59 -18.39 3.80 1.79
C THR A 59 -18.14 2.62 0.84
N THR A 60 -18.67 2.72 -0.36
CA THR A 60 -18.40 1.78 -1.45
C THR A 60 -17.21 2.22 -2.30
N ALA A 61 -16.61 3.38 -2.01
CA ALA A 61 -15.45 3.88 -2.74
C ALA A 61 -14.22 2.99 -2.49
N PHE A 62 -13.38 2.84 -3.50
CA PHE A 62 -12.09 2.20 -3.33
C PHE A 62 -11.15 3.09 -2.51
N ALA A 63 -10.17 2.46 -1.83
CA ALA A 63 -9.26 3.15 -0.93
C ALA A 63 -8.56 4.37 -1.56
N PRO A 64 -8.04 4.33 -2.81
CA PRO A 64 -7.42 5.53 -3.40
C PRO A 64 -8.38 6.73 -3.51
N ALA A 65 -9.64 6.48 -3.80
CA ALA A 65 -10.63 7.56 -3.86
C ALA A 65 -10.85 8.18 -2.47
N ALA A 66 -10.96 7.35 -1.45
CA ALA A 66 -11.09 7.81 -0.07
C ALA A 66 -9.84 8.60 0.38
N LEU A 67 -8.65 8.16 -0.02
CA LEU A 67 -7.40 8.84 0.29
C LEU A 67 -7.32 10.24 -0.33
N ARG A 68 -7.83 10.42 -1.54
CA ARG A 68 -7.84 11.73 -2.19
C ARG A 68 -8.67 12.77 -1.42
N ASP A 69 -9.70 12.32 -0.75
CA ASP A 69 -10.60 13.19 0.02
C ASP A 69 -10.17 13.33 1.49
N ALA A 70 -9.22 12.53 1.94
CA ALA A 70 -8.76 12.54 3.32
C ALA A 70 -8.00 13.82 3.67
N ARG A 71 -8.12 14.27 4.90
CA ARG A 71 -7.45 15.46 5.43
C ARG A 71 -6.62 15.09 6.65
N GLY A 72 -5.46 15.73 6.77
CA GLY A 72 -4.56 15.53 7.91
C GLY A 72 -3.82 14.20 7.85
N LYS A 73 -3.36 13.75 8.99
CA LYS A 73 -2.65 12.48 9.10
C LYS A 73 -3.58 11.32 8.79
N THR A 74 -3.21 10.52 7.81
CA THR A 74 -4.07 9.47 7.27
C THR A 74 -3.31 8.16 7.22
N VAL A 75 -3.97 7.08 7.64
CA VAL A 75 -3.44 5.72 7.54
C VAL A 75 -4.36 4.93 6.60
N VAL A 76 -3.76 4.17 5.72
CA VAL A 76 -4.49 3.22 4.88
C VAL A 76 -4.02 1.80 5.19
N VAL A 77 -4.96 0.87 5.25
CA VAL A 77 -4.65 -0.55 5.40
C VAL A 77 -4.43 -1.15 4.02
N ASP A 78 -3.30 -1.81 3.84
CA ASP A 78 -3.02 -2.62 2.67
C ASP A 78 -3.29 -4.08 3.01
N PRO A 79 -4.34 -4.72 2.45
CA PRO A 79 -4.58 -6.15 2.66
C PRO A 79 -3.57 -6.95 1.86
N ALA A 80 -2.33 -6.92 2.30
CA ALA A 80 -1.15 -7.37 1.57
C ALA A 80 -1.06 -8.89 1.44
N SER A 81 -0.52 -9.35 0.32
CA SER A 81 -0.07 -10.73 0.18
C SER A 81 1.12 -10.98 1.10
N PHE A 82 1.16 -12.15 1.74
CA PHE A 82 2.29 -12.53 2.60
C PHE A 82 3.57 -12.85 1.84
N THR A 83 3.45 -13.39 0.64
CA THR A 83 4.57 -14.00 -0.06
C THR A 83 5.01 -13.25 -1.31
N ARG A 84 4.21 -12.31 -1.77
CA ARG A 84 4.44 -11.64 -3.04
C ARG A 84 4.13 -10.16 -2.96
N PRO A 85 5.11 -9.27 -3.18
CA PRO A 85 4.83 -7.84 -3.20
C PRO A 85 3.71 -7.52 -4.22
N GLY A 86 2.69 -6.81 -3.76
CA GLY A 86 1.58 -6.41 -4.62
C GLY A 86 0.62 -7.52 -5.03
N GLY A 87 0.87 -8.78 -4.59
CA GLY A 87 -0.10 -9.86 -4.78
C GLY A 87 -0.44 -10.18 -6.22
N GLY A 88 0.52 -10.13 -7.14
CA GLY A 88 0.26 -10.39 -8.55
C GLY A 88 -0.14 -9.17 -9.37
N TYR A 89 0.12 -7.98 -8.86
CA TYR A 89 -0.14 -6.74 -9.58
C TYR A 89 0.50 -6.74 -10.99
N GLU A 90 1.76 -7.15 -11.09
CA GLU A 90 2.48 -7.23 -12.37
C GLU A 90 1.83 -8.17 -13.36
N ASP A 91 1.14 -9.20 -12.89
CA ASP A 91 0.50 -10.22 -13.73
C ASP A 91 -0.95 -9.84 -14.10
N GLY A 92 -1.40 -8.67 -13.69
CA GLY A 92 -2.75 -8.21 -13.99
C GLY A 92 -3.82 -8.72 -13.05
N SER A 93 -3.45 -9.21 -11.86
CA SER A 93 -4.43 -9.55 -10.83
C SER A 93 -5.22 -8.33 -10.40
N PHE A 94 -6.44 -8.54 -9.93
CA PHE A 94 -7.33 -7.47 -9.51
C PHE A 94 -7.87 -7.73 -8.11
N GLY A 95 -7.67 -6.77 -7.23
CA GLY A 95 -8.14 -6.82 -5.85
C GLY A 95 -7.72 -5.55 -5.11
N PRO A 96 -8.04 -5.44 -3.81
CA PRO A 96 -7.77 -4.21 -3.05
C PRO A 96 -6.30 -3.78 -3.06
N GLU A 97 -5.36 -4.69 -2.91
CA GLU A 97 -3.93 -4.35 -2.96
C GLU A 97 -3.52 -3.86 -4.34
N GLN A 98 -3.98 -4.52 -5.40
CA GLN A 98 -3.63 -4.14 -6.76
C GLN A 98 -4.22 -2.77 -7.14
N ILE A 99 -5.38 -2.44 -6.60
CA ILE A 99 -5.99 -1.12 -6.80
C ILE A 99 -5.12 -0.03 -6.16
N LEU A 100 -4.62 -0.25 -4.95
CA LEU A 100 -3.68 0.67 -4.29
C LEU A 100 -2.40 0.82 -5.11
N CYS A 101 -1.84 -0.28 -5.61
CA CYS A 101 -0.64 -0.26 -6.44
C CYS A 101 -0.85 0.53 -7.74
N SER A 102 -2.05 0.44 -8.33
CA SER A 102 -2.34 1.08 -9.62
C SER A 102 -2.43 2.60 -9.55
N GLU A 103 -2.61 3.17 -8.37
CA GLU A 103 -2.79 4.61 -8.19
C GLU A 103 -1.76 5.25 -7.25
N SER A 104 -0.66 4.54 -6.97
CA SER A 104 0.38 5.03 -6.06
C SER A 104 1.73 4.42 -6.39
N ASN A 105 2.76 4.78 -5.64
CA ASN A 105 4.07 4.13 -5.72
C ASN A 105 4.20 2.96 -4.74
N LEU A 106 3.08 2.38 -4.31
CA LEU A 106 3.09 1.29 -3.34
C LEU A 106 3.88 0.07 -3.80
N TYR A 107 3.74 -0.36 -5.06
CA TYR A 107 4.43 -1.55 -5.55
C TYR A 107 5.95 -1.46 -5.42
N PRO A 108 6.62 -0.38 -5.91
CA PRO A 108 8.06 -0.26 -5.71
C PRO A 108 8.47 -0.22 -4.24
N ILE A 109 7.64 0.35 -3.36
CA ILE A 109 7.90 0.34 -1.91
C ILE A 109 7.86 -1.09 -1.38
N LEU A 110 6.81 -1.84 -1.70
CA LEU A 110 6.67 -3.24 -1.26
C LEU A 110 7.82 -4.10 -1.79
N TYR A 111 8.21 -3.88 -3.03
CA TYR A 111 9.34 -4.60 -3.63
C TYR A 111 10.65 -4.30 -2.90
N GLY A 112 10.86 -3.05 -2.49
CA GLY A 112 12.00 -2.64 -1.68
C GLY A 112 12.02 -3.28 -0.29
N LEU A 113 10.86 -3.69 0.22
CA LEU A 113 10.71 -4.36 1.50
C LEU A 113 10.59 -5.89 1.38
N LYS A 114 10.78 -6.43 0.18
CA LYS A 114 10.58 -7.85 -0.10
C LYS A 114 11.38 -8.76 0.84
N SER A 115 12.67 -8.48 1.00
CA SER A 115 13.55 -9.30 1.86
C SER A 115 13.18 -9.18 3.34
N ALA A 116 12.68 -8.05 3.77
CA ALA A 116 12.32 -7.81 5.18
C ALA A 116 10.95 -8.37 5.54
N TYR A 117 10.02 -8.45 4.59
CA TYR A 117 8.64 -8.84 4.85
C TYR A 117 8.22 -10.12 4.11
N HIS A 118 8.29 -10.12 2.78
CA HIS A 118 7.72 -11.21 1.97
C HIS A 118 8.58 -12.48 1.98
N ASP A 119 9.89 -12.33 2.07
CA ASP A 119 10.83 -13.48 2.10
C ASP A 119 11.09 -13.98 3.52
N GLY A 120 10.63 -13.27 4.50
CA GLY A 120 10.75 -13.66 5.90
C GLY A 120 9.63 -14.58 6.33
#